data_d5588fc6fb38c49d690854e1d19f56fd
#
_entry.id   d5588fc6fb38c49d690854e1d19f56fd
#
_cell.length_a   1.000
_cell.length_b   1.000
_cell.length_c   1.000
_cell.angle_alpha   90.00
_cell.angle_beta   90.00
_cell.angle_gamma   90.00
#
_symmetry.space_group_name_H-M   'P 1'
#
loop_
_entity.id
_entity.type
_entity.pdbx_description
1 polymer ?
#
loop_
_entity_poly.entity_id
_entity_poly.type
_entity_poly.pdbx_seq_one_letter_code
_entity_poly.pdbx_strand_id
1 'polypeptide(L)'
;MNTIDKIFNYNRQPNISPFFKEKLVELISFGTYHNDIEKIRDGIVQELVNYREKYKITNVVIGMSGGLDSALTASLYKTAGYHVIGVTLPIHQNPDETARGVEAINALGLDHKHIDLSNQYDFVVADTISNFGDTSIGNDDRATAMRRGNIRARLRMITLYNLAGKYKGFVASTDNFSELAAGFWTLHGDVGDVAPIQSLTKSWEVPAMAELQGVPSSTIQAVPTDGLGIANGDEDQFGFSYLEFDIALFTLIKNLSLANATESDLKIIDSVKSRVRNSGYKRSNPYNLLHPMFPARFGELEILDEQL
;
A
#
# COMPACT_ATOMS: atom_id res chain seq x y z
N MET A 1 -1.37 -24.70 -13.46
CA MET A 1 -1.93 -23.38 -13.90
C MET A 1 -0.74 -22.58 -14.43
N ASN A 2 -0.81 -22.02 -15.64
CA ASN A 2 0.27 -21.17 -16.15
C ASN A 2 0.27 -19.80 -15.44
N THR A 3 1.33 -18.99 -15.62
CA THR A 3 1.49 -17.69 -14.94
C THR A 3 0.34 -16.73 -15.25
N ILE A 4 -0.14 -16.68 -16.49
CA ILE A 4 -1.24 -15.81 -16.91
C ILE A 4 -2.54 -16.18 -16.20
N ASP A 5 -2.86 -17.49 -16.14
CA ASP A 5 -4.07 -17.96 -15.44
C ASP A 5 -4.04 -17.61 -13.95
N LYS A 6 -2.86 -17.69 -13.30
CA LYS A 6 -2.70 -17.29 -11.90
C LYS A 6 -2.95 -15.78 -11.73
N ILE A 7 -2.37 -14.95 -12.61
CA ILE A 7 -2.56 -13.50 -12.58
C ILE A 7 -4.04 -13.15 -12.71
N PHE A 8 -4.74 -13.74 -13.68
CA PHE A 8 -6.18 -13.52 -13.85
C PHE A 8 -7.00 -13.98 -12.64
N ASN A 9 -6.64 -15.11 -12.04
CA ASN A 9 -7.32 -15.61 -10.85
C ASN A 9 -7.17 -14.68 -9.65
N TYR A 10 -5.95 -14.18 -9.37
CA TYR A 10 -5.71 -13.23 -8.28
C TYR A 10 -6.47 -11.92 -8.48
N ASN A 11 -6.59 -11.45 -9.71
CA ASN A 11 -7.29 -10.20 -10.02
C ASN A 11 -8.79 -10.38 -10.28
N ARG A 12 -9.32 -11.60 -10.21
CA ARG A 12 -10.74 -11.90 -10.52
C ARG A 12 -11.19 -11.35 -11.86
N GLN A 13 -10.24 -11.18 -12.76
CA GLN A 13 -10.47 -10.64 -14.11
C GLN A 13 -10.14 -11.69 -15.16
N PRO A 14 -11.15 -12.39 -15.67
CA PRO A 14 -10.93 -13.36 -16.74
C PRO A 14 -10.61 -12.72 -18.09
N ASN A 15 -10.93 -11.44 -18.27
CA ASN A 15 -10.79 -10.75 -19.55
C ASN A 15 -10.27 -9.31 -19.37
N ILE A 16 -9.17 -9.03 -20.05
CA ILE A 16 -8.68 -7.69 -20.36
C ILE A 16 -8.67 -7.50 -21.87
N SER A 17 -8.49 -6.29 -22.37
CA SER A 17 -8.46 -6.04 -23.81
C SER A 17 -7.38 -6.88 -24.51
N PRO A 18 -7.53 -7.16 -25.82
CA PRO A 18 -6.49 -7.85 -26.59
C PRO A 18 -5.13 -7.15 -26.51
N PHE A 19 -5.11 -5.82 -26.48
CA PHE A 19 -3.90 -5.03 -26.32
C PHE A 19 -3.23 -5.31 -24.96
N PHE A 20 -3.95 -5.18 -23.84
CA PHE A 20 -3.38 -5.46 -22.51
C PHE A 20 -2.96 -6.92 -22.35
N LYS A 21 -3.66 -7.86 -22.99
CA LYS A 21 -3.26 -9.28 -22.99
C LYS A 21 -1.95 -9.50 -23.75
N GLU A 22 -1.77 -8.86 -24.92
CA GLU A 22 -0.51 -8.86 -25.67
C GLU A 22 0.63 -8.30 -24.80
N LYS A 23 0.42 -7.13 -24.15
CA LYS A 23 1.42 -6.51 -23.30
C LYS A 23 1.75 -7.32 -22.06
N LEU A 24 0.78 -7.98 -21.43
CA LEU A 24 1.03 -8.89 -20.32
C LEU A 24 1.97 -10.03 -20.73
N VAL A 25 1.74 -10.67 -21.87
CA VAL A 25 2.62 -11.73 -22.40
C VAL A 25 4.03 -11.19 -22.66
N GLU A 26 4.13 -10.02 -23.28
CA GLU A 26 5.39 -9.36 -23.56
C GLU A 26 6.17 -9.04 -22.26
N LEU A 27 5.50 -8.48 -21.24
CA LEU A 27 6.08 -8.15 -19.94
C LEU A 27 6.53 -9.41 -19.17
N ILE A 28 5.78 -10.50 -19.25
CA ILE A 28 6.21 -11.78 -18.67
C ILE A 28 7.49 -12.28 -19.34
N SER A 29 7.59 -12.15 -20.67
CA SER A 29 8.80 -12.57 -21.41
C SER A 29 10.04 -11.74 -21.07
N PHE A 30 9.87 -10.48 -20.69
CA PHE A 30 10.93 -9.61 -20.19
C PHE A 30 11.30 -9.84 -18.71
N GLY A 31 10.63 -10.78 -18.04
CA GLY A 31 10.87 -11.05 -16.62
C GLY A 31 10.36 -9.93 -15.68
N THR A 32 9.45 -9.06 -16.16
CA THR A 32 8.87 -8.00 -15.34
C THR A 32 7.95 -8.58 -14.27
N TYR A 33 7.24 -9.66 -14.59
CA TYR A 33 6.46 -10.46 -13.65
C TYR A 33 7.33 -11.64 -13.19
N HIS A 34 7.94 -11.50 -12.04
CA HIS A 34 8.87 -12.51 -11.52
C HIS A 34 8.13 -13.78 -11.09
N ASN A 35 8.63 -14.93 -11.51
CA ASN A 35 8.10 -16.24 -11.12
C ASN A 35 8.78 -16.79 -9.86
N ASP A 36 9.94 -16.29 -9.49
CA ASP A 36 10.71 -16.76 -8.33
C ASP A 36 10.33 -15.96 -7.07
N ILE A 37 9.06 -16.11 -6.67
CA ILE A 37 8.49 -15.42 -5.52
C ILE A 37 9.18 -15.81 -4.21
N GLU A 38 9.65 -17.06 -4.09
CA GLU A 38 10.41 -17.51 -2.92
C GLU A 38 11.71 -16.72 -2.76
N LYS A 39 12.46 -16.57 -3.83
CA LYS A 39 13.71 -15.82 -3.81
C LYS A 39 13.51 -14.33 -3.50
N ILE A 40 12.44 -13.74 -4.03
CA ILE A 40 12.09 -12.34 -3.72
C ILE A 40 11.73 -12.22 -2.23
N ARG A 41 10.89 -13.13 -1.71
CA ARG A 41 10.55 -13.20 -0.30
C ARG A 41 11.80 -13.31 0.58
N ASP A 42 12.70 -14.22 0.24
CA ASP A 42 13.92 -14.44 1.01
C ASP A 42 14.82 -13.20 1.02
N GLY A 43 14.91 -12.49 -0.11
CA GLY A 43 15.62 -11.21 -0.19
C GLY A 43 15.00 -10.15 0.72
N ILE A 44 13.68 -9.97 0.69
CA ILE A 44 12.97 -9.02 1.56
C ILE A 44 13.16 -9.39 3.04
N VAL A 45 13.00 -10.66 3.38
CA VAL A 45 13.19 -11.15 4.76
C VAL A 45 14.61 -10.90 5.24
N GLN A 46 15.62 -11.13 4.38
CA GLN A 46 17.01 -10.85 4.74
C GLN A 46 17.26 -9.36 4.99
N GLU A 47 16.71 -8.47 4.17
CA GLU A 47 16.83 -7.02 4.38
C GLU A 47 16.13 -6.57 5.67
N LEU A 48 14.98 -7.15 6.01
CA LEU A 48 14.32 -6.90 7.29
C LEU A 48 15.17 -7.39 8.48
N VAL A 49 15.85 -8.52 8.36
CA VAL A 49 16.80 -9.02 9.37
C VAL A 49 17.97 -8.06 9.50
N ASN A 50 18.56 -7.61 8.38
CA ASN A 50 19.67 -6.65 8.37
C ASN A 50 19.27 -5.33 9.07
N TYR A 51 18.09 -4.82 8.77
CA TYR A 51 17.54 -3.63 9.41
C TYR A 51 17.39 -3.81 10.93
N ARG A 52 16.80 -4.95 11.35
CA ARG A 52 16.66 -5.30 12.78
C ARG A 52 18.00 -5.32 13.51
N GLU A 53 19.01 -5.94 12.89
CA GLU A 53 20.35 -6.08 13.46
C GLU A 53 21.10 -4.75 13.51
N LYS A 54 20.97 -3.92 12.46
CA LYS A 54 21.60 -2.60 12.38
C LYS A 54 21.05 -1.65 13.48
N TYR A 55 19.72 -1.55 13.59
CA TYR A 55 19.09 -0.57 14.48
C TYR A 55 18.68 -1.12 15.85
N LYS A 56 18.83 -2.43 16.08
CA LYS A 56 18.47 -3.12 17.33
C LYS A 56 16.99 -2.96 17.72
N ILE A 57 16.11 -2.79 16.74
CA ILE A 57 14.68 -2.66 16.95
C ILE A 57 14.02 -3.99 16.59
N THR A 58 13.38 -4.62 17.56
CA THR A 58 12.78 -5.96 17.43
C THR A 58 11.27 -5.98 17.39
N ASN A 59 10.62 -4.85 17.69
CA ASN A 59 9.16 -4.74 17.69
C ASN A 59 8.69 -3.93 16.50
N VAL A 60 7.58 -4.34 15.89
CA VAL A 60 6.90 -3.62 14.83
C VAL A 60 5.41 -3.53 15.10
N VAL A 61 4.84 -2.36 14.92
CA VAL A 61 3.40 -2.11 15.03
C VAL A 61 2.84 -1.95 13.64
N ILE A 62 1.75 -2.66 13.33
CA ILE A 62 1.14 -2.65 12.00
C ILE A 62 -0.39 -2.52 12.09
N GLY A 63 -0.96 -1.63 11.29
CA GLY A 63 -2.41 -1.54 11.10
C GLY A 63 -2.92 -2.72 10.26
N MET A 64 -3.81 -3.51 10.83
CA MET A 64 -4.41 -4.67 10.17
C MET A 64 -5.80 -4.28 9.64
N SER A 65 -5.82 -3.77 8.40
CA SER A 65 -7.04 -3.26 7.76
C SER A 65 -8.03 -4.36 7.34
N GLY A 66 -7.61 -5.62 7.30
CA GLY A 66 -8.34 -6.73 6.68
C GLY A 66 -8.04 -6.86 5.17
N GLY A 67 -7.16 -6.02 4.64
CA GLY A 67 -6.64 -6.08 3.28
C GLY A 67 -5.39 -6.95 3.15
N LEU A 68 -5.10 -7.32 1.91
CA LEU A 68 -4.01 -8.23 1.55
C LEU A 68 -2.63 -7.68 1.91
N ASP A 69 -2.39 -6.39 1.65
CA ASP A 69 -1.07 -5.76 1.85
C ASP A 69 -0.65 -5.76 3.32
N SER A 70 -1.58 -5.41 4.23
CA SER A 70 -1.30 -5.42 5.67
C SER A 70 -1.01 -6.83 6.20
N ALA A 71 -1.75 -7.84 5.71
CA ALA A 71 -1.54 -9.22 6.10
C ALA A 71 -0.20 -9.78 5.57
N LEU A 72 0.14 -9.51 4.30
CA LEU A 72 1.42 -9.89 3.73
C LEU A 72 2.58 -9.22 4.48
N THR A 73 2.50 -7.91 4.67
CA THR A 73 3.54 -7.15 5.40
C THR A 73 3.77 -7.71 6.80
N ALA A 74 2.71 -7.98 7.55
CA ALA A 74 2.80 -8.57 8.88
C ALA A 74 3.47 -9.95 8.87
N SER A 75 3.15 -10.77 7.87
CA SER A 75 3.74 -12.12 7.71
C SER A 75 5.24 -12.05 7.44
N LEU A 76 5.69 -11.11 6.60
CA LEU A 76 7.12 -10.91 6.28
C LEU A 76 7.91 -10.48 7.51
N TYR A 77 7.40 -9.54 8.31
CA TYR A 77 8.04 -9.16 9.58
C TYR A 77 8.12 -10.33 10.56
N LYS A 78 7.05 -11.13 10.67
CA LYS A 78 7.07 -12.34 11.50
C LYS A 78 8.14 -13.33 11.02
N THR A 79 8.21 -13.57 9.71
CA THR A 79 9.22 -14.45 9.10
C THR A 79 10.64 -13.94 9.36
N ALA A 80 10.85 -12.61 9.36
CA ALA A 80 12.12 -11.98 9.70
C ALA A 80 12.43 -11.98 11.21
N GLY A 81 11.57 -12.57 12.04
CA GLY A 81 11.77 -12.73 13.49
C GLY A 81 11.51 -11.47 14.32
N TYR A 82 10.67 -10.55 13.84
CA TYR A 82 10.16 -9.46 14.64
C TYR A 82 9.01 -9.91 15.55
N HIS A 83 8.89 -9.24 16.70
CA HIS A 83 7.66 -9.28 17.49
C HIS A 83 6.65 -8.31 16.85
N VAL A 84 5.60 -8.86 16.23
CA VAL A 84 4.62 -8.11 15.46
C VAL A 84 3.37 -7.85 16.28
N ILE A 85 3.03 -6.57 16.45
CA ILE A 85 1.81 -6.11 17.12
C ILE A 85 0.82 -5.69 16.03
N GLY A 86 -0.16 -6.54 15.72
CA GLY A 86 -1.23 -6.25 14.77
C GLY A 86 -2.34 -5.44 15.44
N VAL A 87 -2.70 -4.30 14.86
CA VAL A 87 -3.68 -3.38 15.42
C VAL A 87 -4.87 -3.22 14.47
N THR A 88 -6.08 -3.55 14.92
CA THR A 88 -7.31 -3.20 14.20
C THR A 88 -7.85 -1.87 14.69
N LEU A 89 -8.07 -0.93 13.76
CA LEU A 89 -8.41 0.48 14.02
C LEU A 89 -9.66 0.90 13.22
N PRO A 90 -10.85 0.30 13.51
CA PRO A 90 -12.06 0.67 12.78
C PRO A 90 -12.44 2.14 13.01
N ILE A 91 -12.95 2.79 11.95
CA ILE A 91 -13.57 4.12 11.97
C ILE A 91 -14.80 4.05 11.06
N HIS A 92 -15.97 3.75 11.62
CA HIS A 92 -17.20 3.51 10.85
C HIS A 92 -16.98 2.54 9.67
N GLN A 93 -16.09 1.57 9.89
CA GLN A 93 -15.67 0.59 8.89
C GLN A 93 -16.68 -0.57 8.84
N ASN A 94 -16.78 -1.21 7.68
CA ASN A 94 -17.53 -2.46 7.55
C ASN A 94 -16.99 -3.51 8.54
N PRO A 95 -17.83 -4.08 9.43
CA PRO A 95 -17.41 -5.08 10.41
C PRO A 95 -16.69 -6.29 9.78
N ASP A 96 -17.06 -6.68 8.56
CA ASP A 96 -16.43 -7.82 7.86
C ASP A 96 -14.95 -7.53 7.52
N GLU A 97 -14.59 -6.28 7.23
CA GLU A 97 -13.18 -5.91 7.01
C GLU A 97 -12.37 -6.03 8.29
N THR A 98 -12.93 -5.52 9.40
CA THR A 98 -12.30 -5.67 10.72
C THR A 98 -12.16 -7.15 11.12
N ALA A 99 -13.19 -7.97 10.86
CA ALA A 99 -13.17 -9.40 11.12
C ALA A 99 -12.08 -10.13 10.32
N ARG A 100 -11.89 -9.80 9.03
CA ARG A 100 -10.78 -10.33 8.21
C ARG A 100 -9.41 -9.92 8.77
N GLY A 101 -9.27 -8.69 9.28
CA GLY A 101 -8.04 -8.25 9.95
C GLY A 101 -7.73 -9.11 11.19
N VAL A 102 -8.74 -9.40 12.00
CA VAL A 102 -8.62 -10.27 13.17
C VAL A 102 -8.30 -11.72 12.76
N GLU A 103 -8.95 -12.25 11.72
CA GLU A 103 -8.68 -13.56 11.16
C GLU A 103 -7.20 -13.69 10.73
N ALA A 104 -6.68 -12.71 9.99
CA ALA A 104 -5.29 -12.68 9.56
C ALA A 104 -4.32 -12.61 10.76
N ILE A 105 -4.60 -11.79 11.77
CA ILE A 105 -3.82 -11.71 13.01
C ILE A 105 -3.75 -13.08 13.69
N ASN A 106 -4.88 -13.76 13.85
CA ASN A 106 -4.97 -15.06 14.50
C ASN A 106 -4.25 -16.15 13.69
N ALA A 107 -4.48 -16.19 12.37
CA ALA A 107 -3.83 -17.17 11.48
C ALA A 107 -2.31 -17.00 11.46
N LEU A 108 -1.83 -15.78 11.52
CA LEU A 108 -0.40 -15.46 11.61
C LEU A 108 0.14 -15.56 13.05
N GLY A 109 -0.69 -15.75 14.07
CA GLY A 109 -0.28 -15.84 15.47
C GLY A 109 0.45 -14.58 15.95
N LEU A 110 -0.13 -13.41 15.71
CA LEU A 110 0.40 -12.11 16.11
C LEU A 110 -0.24 -11.62 17.42
N ASP A 111 0.45 -10.73 18.12
CA ASP A 111 -0.18 -9.99 19.21
C ASP A 111 -1.25 -9.05 18.67
N HIS A 112 -2.46 -9.12 19.24
CA HIS A 112 -3.60 -8.31 18.78
C HIS A 112 -3.92 -7.16 19.73
N LYS A 113 -4.15 -5.98 19.15
CA LYS A 113 -4.77 -4.83 19.80
C LYS A 113 -5.95 -4.35 18.96
N HIS A 114 -7.05 -3.98 19.63
CA HIS A 114 -8.24 -3.43 18.98
C HIS A 114 -8.56 -2.06 19.59
N ILE A 115 -8.68 -1.05 18.74
CA ILE A 115 -8.97 0.33 19.16
C ILE A 115 -9.96 0.93 18.16
N ASP A 116 -11.21 1.09 18.56
CA ASP A 116 -12.22 1.81 17.76
C ASP A 116 -11.99 3.32 17.87
N LEU A 117 -11.75 3.97 16.74
CA LEU A 117 -11.47 5.39 16.61
C LEU A 117 -12.67 6.20 16.08
N SER A 118 -13.86 5.62 16.01
CA SER A 118 -15.05 6.26 15.44
C SER A 118 -15.42 7.54 16.18
N ASN A 119 -15.41 7.53 17.50
CA ASN A 119 -15.71 8.72 18.30
C ASN A 119 -14.69 9.84 18.10
N GLN A 120 -13.40 9.52 18.01
CA GLN A 120 -12.33 10.49 17.77
C GLN A 120 -12.48 11.14 16.39
N TYR A 121 -12.81 10.31 15.39
CA TYR A 121 -13.10 10.79 14.03
C TYR A 121 -14.29 11.75 14.00
N ASP A 122 -15.41 11.38 14.63
CA ASP A 122 -16.62 12.20 14.68
C ASP A 122 -16.34 13.54 15.35
N PHE A 123 -15.56 13.54 16.44
CA PHE A 123 -15.15 14.76 17.13
C PHE A 123 -14.32 15.69 16.23
N VAL A 124 -13.29 15.17 15.54
CA VAL A 124 -12.43 15.94 14.64
C VAL A 124 -13.24 16.50 13.47
N VAL A 125 -14.15 15.72 12.90
CA VAL A 125 -15.02 16.16 11.80
C VAL A 125 -15.96 17.28 12.27
N ALA A 126 -16.61 17.10 13.44
CA ALA A 126 -17.52 18.10 14.01
C ALA A 126 -16.80 19.43 14.30
N ASP A 127 -15.59 19.38 14.86
CA ASP A 127 -14.77 20.57 15.12
C ASP A 127 -14.39 21.30 13.84
N THR A 128 -14.03 20.57 12.78
CA THR A 128 -13.70 21.15 11.48
C THR A 128 -14.90 21.87 10.88
N ILE A 129 -16.10 21.26 10.99
CA ILE A 129 -17.35 21.87 10.52
C ILE A 129 -17.68 23.15 11.30
N SER A 130 -17.62 23.10 12.62
CA SER A 130 -18.00 24.22 13.48
C SER A 130 -17.06 25.42 13.37
N ASN A 131 -15.75 25.18 13.20
CA ASN A 131 -14.75 26.23 13.22
C ASN A 131 -14.40 26.79 11.83
N PHE A 132 -14.58 26.03 10.77
CA PHE A 132 -14.20 26.46 9.40
C PHE A 132 -15.40 26.68 8.48
N GLY A 133 -16.63 26.59 8.99
CA GLY A 133 -17.84 26.80 8.19
C GLY A 133 -17.98 25.79 7.04
N ASP A 134 -17.45 24.57 7.22
CA ASP A 134 -17.58 23.50 6.24
C ASP A 134 -19.06 23.06 6.19
N THR A 135 -19.85 23.78 5.37
CA THR A 135 -21.28 23.52 5.17
C THR A 135 -21.55 22.29 4.32
N SER A 136 -20.53 21.54 3.96
CA SER A 136 -20.63 20.33 3.16
C SER A 136 -21.19 19.12 3.92
N ILE A 137 -21.86 19.33 5.07
CA ILE A 137 -22.73 18.33 5.67
C ILE A 137 -23.89 18.10 4.69
N GLY A 138 -23.84 17.00 3.96
CA GLY A 138 -24.88 16.59 3.01
C GLY A 138 -24.52 16.76 1.54
N ASN A 139 -23.44 17.43 1.17
CA ASN A 139 -22.86 17.35 -0.17
C ASN A 139 -21.70 16.35 -0.14
N ASP A 140 -21.99 15.07 -0.33
CA ASP A 140 -20.99 14.01 -0.49
C ASP A 140 -20.32 14.11 -1.87
N ASP A 141 -19.68 15.26 -2.14
CA ASP A 141 -18.80 15.34 -3.28
C ASP A 141 -17.51 14.53 -3.01
N ARG A 142 -16.87 14.09 -4.07
CA ARG A 142 -15.64 13.29 -4.02
C ARG A 142 -14.52 13.98 -3.22
N ALA A 143 -14.45 15.31 -3.26
CA ALA A 143 -13.42 16.07 -2.55
C ALA A 143 -13.63 16.02 -1.03
N THR A 144 -14.88 16.13 -0.58
CA THR A 144 -15.26 15.99 0.83
C THR A 144 -15.02 14.56 1.33
N ALA A 145 -15.42 13.54 0.57
CA ALA A 145 -15.15 12.14 0.91
C ALA A 145 -13.64 11.89 1.05
N MET A 146 -12.82 12.42 0.13
CA MET A 146 -11.35 12.29 0.18
C MET A 146 -10.75 13.00 1.41
N ARG A 147 -11.19 14.23 1.75
CA ARG A 147 -10.71 14.94 2.95
C ARG A 147 -11.03 14.15 4.22
N ARG A 148 -12.26 13.64 4.33
CA ARG A 148 -12.70 12.81 5.47
C ARG A 148 -11.95 11.47 5.55
N GLY A 149 -11.72 10.83 4.41
CA GLY A 149 -10.87 9.64 4.33
C GLY A 149 -9.45 9.90 4.83
N ASN A 150 -8.86 11.02 4.43
CA ASN A 150 -7.53 11.43 4.89
C ASN A 150 -7.47 11.68 6.42
N ILE A 151 -8.56 12.11 7.05
CA ILE A 151 -8.64 12.23 8.53
C ILE A 151 -8.57 10.82 9.14
N ARG A 152 -9.32 9.84 8.59
CA ARG A 152 -9.28 8.46 9.07
C ARG A 152 -7.87 7.88 9.03
N ALA A 153 -7.18 8.01 7.90
CA ALA A 153 -5.81 7.51 7.74
C ALA A 153 -4.86 8.15 8.78
N ARG A 154 -4.93 9.47 8.98
CA ARG A 154 -4.06 10.18 9.95
C ARG A 154 -4.37 9.84 11.41
N LEU A 155 -5.63 9.63 11.79
CA LEU A 155 -5.99 9.17 13.13
C LEU A 155 -5.44 7.77 13.42
N ARG A 156 -5.51 6.86 12.44
CA ARG A 156 -4.87 5.55 12.54
C ARG A 156 -3.38 5.69 12.74
N MET A 157 -2.71 6.54 11.96
CA MET A 157 -1.26 6.74 12.04
C MET A 157 -0.82 7.30 13.39
N ILE A 158 -1.49 8.33 13.92
CA ILE A 158 -1.21 8.86 15.26
C ILE A 158 -1.27 7.76 16.31
N THR A 159 -2.27 6.89 16.23
CA THR A 159 -2.47 5.78 17.18
C THR A 159 -1.37 4.73 17.04
N LEU A 160 -1.00 4.36 15.80
CA LEU A 160 0.07 3.38 15.55
C LEU A 160 1.43 3.89 16.06
N TYR A 161 1.79 5.15 15.81
CA TYR A 161 3.04 5.72 16.31
C TYR A 161 3.07 5.83 17.84
N ASN A 162 1.94 6.15 18.48
CA ASN A 162 1.87 6.13 19.94
C ASN A 162 2.10 4.72 20.50
N LEU A 163 1.55 3.69 19.87
CA LEU A 163 1.79 2.30 20.24
C LEU A 163 3.24 1.88 19.94
N ALA A 164 3.79 2.27 18.80
CA ALA A 164 5.19 1.99 18.46
C ALA A 164 6.14 2.56 19.54
N GLY A 165 5.91 3.78 20.00
CA GLY A 165 6.65 4.36 21.11
C GLY A 165 6.53 3.54 22.42
N LYS A 166 5.31 3.07 22.75
CA LYS A 166 5.08 2.22 23.92
C LYS A 166 5.85 0.90 23.84
N TYR A 167 5.89 0.28 22.66
CA TYR A 167 6.55 -1.01 22.44
C TYR A 167 8.03 -0.87 22.07
N LYS A 168 8.60 0.34 22.02
CA LYS A 168 9.96 0.61 21.54
C LYS A 168 10.22 0.00 20.17
N GLY A 169 9.27 0.17 19.27
CA GLY A 169 9.28 -0.33 17.91
C GLY A 169 9.10 0.79 16.90
N PHE A 170 8.80 0.42 15.68
CA PHE A 170 8.45 1.32 14.58
C PHE A 170 7.11 0.93 13.95
N VAL A 171 6.58 1.78 13.07
CA VAL A 171 5.35 1.53 12.33
C VAL A 171 5.68 0.94 10.95
N ALA A 172 5.09 -0.22 10.63
CA ALA A 172 5.21 -0.81 9.30
C ALA A 172 4.41 -0.02 8.26
N SER A 173 5.02 0.24 7.10
CA SER A 173 4.31 0.69 5.89
C SER A 173 3.78 -0.51 5.12
N THR A 174 2.59 -0.39 4.57
CA THR A 174 1.91 -1.47 3.84
C THR A 174 1.71 -1.16 2.36
N ASP A 175 2.28 -0.05 1.86
CA ASP A 175 2.14 0.37 0.48
C ASP A 175 2.92 -0.55 -0.47
N ASN A 176 2.30 -0.87 -1.59
CA ASN A 176 2.91 -1.61 -2.69
C ASN A 176 3.34 -0.68 -3.84
N PHE A 177 4.01 -1.24 -4.87
CA PHE A 177 4.53 -0.48 -6.00
C PHE A 177 3.43 0.19 -6.83
N SER A 178 2.31 -0.48 -7.03
CA SER A 178 1.18 0.04 -7.80
C SER A 178 0.57 1.26 -7.12
N GLU A 179 0.37 1.20 -5.82
CA GLU A 179 -0.10 2.33 -5.00
C GLU A 179 0.92 3.47 -4.99
N LEU A 180 2.22 3.17 -4.83
CA LEU A 180 3.30 4.15 -4.91
C LEU A 180 3.30 4.88 -6.26
N ALA A 181 3.16 4.16 -7.37
CA ALA A 181 3.11 4.74 -8.70
C ALA A 181 1.84 5.57 -8.91
N ALA A 182 0.68 5.09 -8.44
CA ALA A 182 -0.59 5.79 -8.55
C ALA A 182 -0.69 7.03 -7.64
N GLY A 183 0.19 7.15 -6.63
CA GLY A 183 0.05 8.14 -5.57
C GLY A 183 -1.15 7.87 -4.66
N PHE A 184 -1.53 6.61 -4.55
CA PHE A 184 -2.73 6.16 -3.86
C PHE A 184 -2.47 5.90 -2.38
N TRP A 185 -2.06 6.94 -1.67
CA TRP A 185 -1.91 6.98 -0.21
C TRP A 185 -2.13 8.38 0.33
N THR A 186 -2.40 8.47 1.63
CA THR A 186 -2.53 9.73 2.36
C THR A 186 -1.17 10.14 2.94
N LEU A 187 -0.66 11.31 2.54
CA LEU A 187 0.54 11.87 3.17
C LEU A 187 0.37 11.96 4.69
N HIS A 188 1.35 11.41 5.41
CA HIS A 188 1.38 11.31 6.88
C HIS A 188 0.20 10.53 7.48
N GLY A 189 -0.41 9.60 6.71
CA GLY A 189 -1.60 8.87 7.13
C GLY A 189 -1.48 7.36 7.08
N ASP A 190 -0.85 6.80 6.06
CA ASP A 190 -0.77 5.34 5.85
C ASP A 190 0.63 4.84 5.49
N VAL A 191 1.61 5.72 5.34
CA VAL A 191 3.02 5.37 5.13
C VAL A 191 3.75 5.33 6.47
N GLY A 192 4.28 4.17 6.83
CA GLY A 192 5.09 3.95 8.04
C GLY A 192 6.58 4.15 7.80
N ASP A 193 7.40 3.62 8.72
CA ASP A 193 8.85 3.84 8.73
C ASP A 193 9.62 2.91 7.77
N VAL A 194 9.15 1.68 7.60
CA VAL A 194 9.79 0.66 6.75
C VAL A 194 8.74 -0.02 5.87
N ALA A 195 8.99 -0.07 4.57
CA ALA A 195 8.04 -0.50 3.53
C ALA A 195 8.52 -1.76 2.78
N PRO A 196 8.32 -2.97 3.31
CA PRO A 196 8.91 -4.19 2.75
C PRO A 196 8.30 -4.61 1.40
N ILE A 197 7.06 -4.21 1.10
CA ILE A 197 6.38 -4.59 -0.14
C ILE A 197 6.30 -3.47 -1.18
N GLN A 198 6.98 -2.34 -0.96
CA GLN A 198 6.88 -1.17 -1.84
C GLN A 198 7.46 -1.39 -3.24
N SER A 199 8.20 -2.46 -3.47
CA SER A 199 8.69 -2.86 -4.79
C SER A 199 7.82 -3.91 -5.48
N LEU A 200 6.77 -4.43 -4.81
CA LEU A 200 5.92 -5.50 -5.32
C LEU A 200 4.65 -4.96 -5.97
N THR A 201 4.25 -5.52 -7.10
CA THR A 201 3.00 -5.15 -7.78
C THR A 201 1.78 -5.73 -7.08
N LYS A 202 0.71 -4.94 -7.04
CA LYS A 202 -0.60 -5.33 -6.49
C LYS A 202 -1.21 -6.49 -7.26
N SER A 203 -1.04 -6.50 -8.58
CA SER A 203 -1.68 -7.49 -9.45
C SER A 203 -1.01 -8.86 -9.48
N TRP A 204 0.26 -8.98 -9.04
CA TRP A 204 1.02 -10.22 -9.17
C TRP A 204 1.83 -10.61 -7.94
N GLU A 205 2.93 -9.88 -7.62
CA GLU A 205 3.86 -10.33 -6.59
C GLU A 205 3.22 -10.33 -5.19
N VAL A 206 2.38 -9.33 -4.88
CA VAL A 206 1.69 -9.24 -3.60
C VAL A 206 0.81 -10.45 -3.33
N PRO A 207 -0.17 -10.84 -4.19
CA PRO A 207 -1.00 -12.00 -3.93
C PRO A 207 -0.22 -13.32 -3.99
N ALA A 208 0.74 -13.45 -4.90
CA ALA A 208 1.55 -14.66 -5.01
C ALA A 208 2.43 -14.88 -3.76
N MET A 209 3.01 -13.82 -3.22
CA MET A 209 3.80 -13.88 -1.99
C MET A 209 2.92 -14.11 -0.76
N ALA A 210 1.72 -13.55 -0.71
CA ALA A 210 0.77 -13.77 0.37
C ALA A 210 0.31 -15.24 0.44
N GLU A 211 0.06 -15.87 -0.71
CA GLU A 211 -0.22 -17.29 -0.79
C GLU A 211 0.95 -18.13 -0.23
N LEU A 212 2.18 -17.80 -0.65
CA LEU A 212 3.41 -18.45 -0.15
C LEU A 212 3.60 -18.27 1.36
N GLN A 213 3.20 -17.13 1.91
CA GLN A 213 3.31 -16.79 3.34
C GLN A 213 2.15 -17.35 4.20
N GLY A 214 1.20 -18.05 3.60
CA GLY A 214 0.07 -18.63 4.33
C GLY A 214 -0.96 -17.61 4.83
N VAL A 215 -1.05 -16.46 4.16
CA VAL A 215 -2.13 -15.50 4.42
C VAL A 215 -3.48 -16.16 4.09
N PRO A 216 -4.52 -15.99 4.92
CA PRO A 216 -5.82 -16.62 4.69
C PRO A 216 -6.40 -16.32 3.30
N SER A 217 -7.00 -17.32 2.67
CA SER A 217 -7.62 -17.18 1.34
C SER A 217 -8.75 -16.14 1.32
N SER A 218 -9.48 -15.98 2.41
CA SER A 218 -10.48 -14.91 2.63
C SER A 218 -9.89 -13.51 2.43
N THR A 219 -8.64 -13.29 2.88
CA THR A 219 -7.91 -12.03 2.72
C THR A 219 -7.36 -11.90 1.30
N ILE A 220 -6.81 -12.97 0.71
CA ILE A 220 -6.29 -12.95 -0.68
C ILE A 220 -7.41 -12.68 -1.69
N GLN A 221 -8.61 -13.19 -1.44
CA GLN A 221 -9.78 -13.04 -2.30
C GLN A 221 -10.61 -11.79 -2.00
N ALA A 222 -10.26 -11.00 -0.98
CA ALA A 222 -10.99 -9.78 -0.65
C ALA A 222 -10.90 -8.74 -1.77
N VAL A 223 -12.00 -8.01 -2.00
CA VAL A 223 -11.98 -6.86 -2.93
C VAL A 223 -11.08 -5.77 -2.34
N PRO A 224 -10.13 -5.22 -3.11
CA PRO A 224 -9.32 -4.10 -2.64
C PRO A 224 -10.18 -2.89 -2.28
N THR A 225 -10.07 -2.40 -1.05
CA THR A 225 -10.73 -1.18 -0.57
C THR A 225 -9.72 -0.32 0.18
N ASP A 226 -9.88 1.00 0.09
CA ASP A 226 -9.05 1.94 0.84
C ASP A 226 -9.44 2.02 2.34
N GLY A 227 -10.56 1.41 2.71
CA GLY A 227 -11.09 1.48 4.08
C GLY A 227 -11.44 2.91 4.53
N LEU A 228 -11.52 3.85 3.59
CA LEU A 228 -11.76 5.27 3.84
C LEU A 228 -13.20 5.69 3.51
N GLY A 229 -13.99 4.80 2.88
CA GLY A 229 -15.39 5.04 2.53
C GLY A 229 -15.56 6.05 1.40
N ILE A 230 -14.60 6.12 0.47
CA ILE A 230 -14.64 7.06 -0.66
C ILE A 230 -15.39 6.45 -1.84
N ALA A 231 -15.25 5.13 -2.04
CA ALA A 231 -15.91 4.35 -3.09
C ALA A 231 -16.14 2.91 -2.62
N ASN A 232 -16.82 2.09 -3.44
CA ASN A 232 -17.01 0.66 -3.15
C ASN A 232 -15.71 -0.15 -3.25
N GLY A 233 -14.68 0.41 -3.91
CA GLY A 233 -13.36 -0.19 -4.04
C GLY A 233 -12.37 0.77 -4.70
N ASP A 234 -11.09 0.44 -4.63
CA ASP A 234 -10.01 1.24 -5.21
C ASP A 234 -10.14 1.32 -6.74
N GLU A 235 -10.49 0.21 -7.37
CA GLU A 235 -10.66 0.09 -8.82
C GLU A 235 -11.82 0.97 -9.33
N ASP A 236 -12.87 1.16 -8.55
CA ASP A 236 -13.96 2.11 -8.87
C ASP A 236 -13.45 3.56 -8.90
N GLN A 237 -12.45 3.89 -8.07
CA GLN A 237 -11.83 5.22 -8.11
C GLN A 237 -10.92 5.42 -9.31
N PHE A 238 -10.33 4.35 -9.83
CA PHE A 238 -9.51 4.38 -11.03
C PHE A 238 -10.35 4.37 -12.29
N GLY A 239 -11.46 3.63 -12.29
CA GLY A 239 -12.28 3.31 -13.46
C GLY A 239 -11.72 2.15 -14.30
N PHE A 240 -10.72 1.43 -13.76
CA PHE A 240 -10.10 0.23 -14.34
C PHE A 240 -9.38 -0.56 -13.23
N SER A 241 -8.96 -1.80 -13.54
CA SER A 241 -8.38 -2.71 -12.55
C SER A 241 -6.92 -2.42 -12.23
N TYR A 242 -6.44 -2.93 -11.09
CA TYR A 242 -5.00 -2.92 -10.77
C TYR A 242 -4.19 -3.72 -11.80
N LEU A 243 -4.75 -4.77 -12.39
CA LEU A 243 -4.08 -5.51 -13.45
C LEU A 243 -3.82 -4.63 -14.68
N GLU A 244 -4.83 -3.89 -15.15
CA GLU A 244 -4.68 -2.95 -16.25
C GLU A 244 -3.75 -1.79 -15.88
N PHE A 245 -3.82 -1.31 -14.62
CA PHE A 245 -2.89 -0.30 -14.11
C PHE A 245 -1.44 -0.75 -14.24
N ASP A 246 -1.11 -1.93 -13.70
CA ASP A 246 0.27 -2.43 -13.66
C ASP A 246 0.80 -2.72 -15.08
N ILE A 247 -0.03 -3.31 -15.95
CA ILE A 247 0.35 -3.54 -17.35
C ILE A 247 0.63 -2.21 -18.06
N ALA A 248 -0.26 -1.20 -17.90
CA ALA A 248 -0.08 0.13 -18.48
C ALA A 248 1.19 0.81 -17.94
N LEU A 249 1.41 0.74 -16.62
CA LEU A 249 2.59 1.31 -15.96
C LEU A 249 3.88 0.71 -16.53
N PHE A 250 3.99 -0.62 -16.58
CA PHE A 250 5.19 -1.27 -17.13
C PHE A 250 5.33 -1.12 -18.64
N THR A 251 4.22 -1.03 -19.38
CA THR A 251 4.25 -0.64 -20.80
C THR A 251 4.92 0.70 -21.01
N LEU A 252 4.62 1.69 -20.13
CA LEU A 252 5.27 3.00 -20.15
C LEU A 252 6.74 2.94 -19.68
N ILE A 253 7.03 2.24 -18.59
CA ILE A 253 8.40 2.11 -18.05
C ILE A 253 9.34 1.43 -19.05
N LYS A 254 8.87 0.39 -19.74
CA LYS A 254 9.65 -0.37 -20.73
C LYS A 254 9.59 0.24 -22.12
N ASN A 255 8.86 1.36 -22.30
CA ASN A 255 8.64 2.02 -23.58
C ASN A 255 8.16 1.08 -24.69
N LEU A 256 7.17 0.22 -24.37
CA LEU A 256 6.61 -0.74 -25.32
C LEU A 256 5.69 -0.05 -26.34
N SER A 257 5.54 -0.67 -27.52
CA SER A 257 4.72 -0.12 -28.60
C SER A 257 3.23 -0.03 -28.23
N LEU A 258 2.59 1.07 -28.57
CA LEU A 258 1.16 1.33 -28.41
C LEU A 258 0.37 1.17 -29.72
N ALA A 259 0.99 0.62 -30.77
CA ALA A 259 0.41 0.61 -32.13
C ALA A 259 -0.96 -0.09 -32.25
N ASN A 260 -1.21 -1.10 -31.40
CA ASN A 260 -2.45 -1.89 -31.41
C ASN A 260 -3.45 -1.45 -30.31
N ALA A 261 -3.17 -0.35 -29.59
CA ALA A 261 -4.03 0.13 -28.51
C ALA A 261 -5.30 0.76 -29.08
N THR A 262 -6.45 0.39 -28.53
CA THR A 262 -7.74 1.05 -28.82
C THR A 262 -7.82 2.41 -28.10
N GLU A 263 -8.83 3.22 -28.46
CA GLU A 263 -9.08 4.49 -27.76
C GLU A 263 -9.32 4.27 -26.24
N SER A 264 -9.98 3.17 -25.87
CA SER A 264 -10.20 2.80 -24.46
C SER A 264 -8.89 2.45 -23.75
N ASP A 265 -8.02 1.68 -24.40
CA ASP A 265 -6.70 1.33 -23.85
C ASP A 265 -5.83 2.57 -23.64
N LEU A 266 -5.83 3.48 -24.61
CA LEU A 266 -5.11 4.74 -24.53
C LEU A 266 -5.61 5.63 -23.39
N LYS A 267 -6.93 5.66 -23.11
CA LYS A 267 -7.48 6.38 -21.96
C LYS A 267 -6.94 5.85 -20.62
N ILE A 268 -6.82 4.53 -20.48
CA ILE A 268 -6.21 3.91 -19.29
C ILE A 268 -4.74 4.31 -19.18
N ILE A 269 -3.97 4.17 -20.25
CA ILE A 269 -2.55 4.54 -20.29
C ILE A 269 -2.34 6.02 -19.91
N ASP A 270 -3.13 6.93 -20.47
CA ASP A 270 -3.05 8.36 -20.16
C ASP A 270 -3.45 8.67 -18.72
N SER A 271 -4.43 7.95 -18.17
CA SER A 271 -4.81 8.04 -16.76
C SER A 271 -3.64 7.63 -15.85
N VAL A 272 -2.99 6.49 -16.13
CA VAL A 272 -1.82 6.00 -15.39
C VAL A 272 -0.68 7.02 -15.46
N LYS A 273 -0.35 7.52 -16.66
CA LYS A 273 0.68 8.54 -16.88
C LYS A 273 0.41 9.82 -16.09
N SER A 274 -0.85 10.27 -16.10
CA SER A 274 -1.28 11.46 -15.35
C SER A 274 -1.14 11.26 -13.86
N ARG A 275 -1.56 10.09 -13.32
CA ARG A 275 -1.42 9.76 -11.90
C ARG A 275 0.01 9.75 -11.45
N VAL A 276 0.89 9.06 -12.18
CA VAL A 276 2.34 9.00 -11.87
C VAL A 276 2.94 10.40 -11.85
N ARG A 277 2.61 11.25 -12.83
CA ARG A 277 3.09 12.64 -12.89
C ARG A 277 2.58 13.47 -11.71
N ASN A 278 1.27 13.46 -11.49
CA ASN A 278 0.62 14.34 -10.52
C ASN A 278 0.89 13.94 -9.07
N SER A 279 1.30 12.69 -8.81
CA SER A 279 1.67 12.19 -7.49
C SER A 279 3.17 12.27 -7.19
N GLY A 280 3.98 12.77 -8.12
CA GLY A 280 5.44 12.83 -7.98
C GLY A 280 5.92 13.49 -6.67
N TYR A 281 5.23 14.56 -6.26
CA TYR A 281 5.54 15.27 -5.02
C TYR A 281 5.37 14.41 -3.75
N LYS A 282 4.49 13.40 -3.78
CA LYS A 282 4.28 12.49 -2.65
C LYS A 282 5.49 11.58 -2.42
N ARG A 283 6.19 11.18 -3.49
CA ARG A 283 7.36 10.29 -3.42
C ARG A 283 8.64 10.98 -2.94
N SER A 284 8.62 12.30 -2.81
CA SER A 284 9.74 13.11 -2.32
C SER A 284 9.29 13.97 -1.14
N ASN A 285 8.90 13.33 -0.03
CA ASN A 285 8.31 13.99 1.12
C ASN A 285 9.02 13.59 2.43
N PRO A 286 9.56 14.54 3.22
CA PRO A 286 9.61 15.97 2.91
C PRO A 286 10.56 16.28 1.75
N TYR A 287 10.21 17.26 0.92
CA TYR A 287 11.11 17.74 -0.11
C TYR A 287 12.20 18.63 0.52
N ASN A 288 13.43 18.16 0.48
CA ASN A 288 14.57 18.86 1.04
C ASN A 288 15.04 19.98 0.11
N LEU A 289 14.80 21.23 0.51
CA LEU A 289 15.38 22.38 -0.19
C LEU A 289 16.86 22.49 0.16
N LEU A 290 17.70 21.98 -0.73
CA LEU A 290 19.15 22.08 -0.59
C LEU A 290 19.60 23.51 -0.92
N HIS A 291 20.15 24.21 0.07
CA HIS A 291 20.73 25.52 -0.18
C HIS A 291 22.02 25.37 -1.03
N PRO A 292 22.19 26.14 -2.12
CA PRO A 292 23.33 25.96 -3.03
C PRO A 292 24.72 26.06 -2.37
N MET A 293 24.82 26.73 -1.22
CA MET A 293 26.07 26.81 -0.44
C MET A 293 26.38 25.58 0.41
N PHE A 294 25.42 24.66 0.59
CA PHE A 294 25.56 23.51 1.46
C PHE A 294 25.12 22.19 0.80
N PRO A 295 25.53 21.91 -0.44
CA PRO A 295 25.01 20.77 -1.21
C PRO A 295 25.41 19.39 -0.62
N ALA A 296 26.49 19.35 0.17
CA ALA A 296 27.07 18.10 0.68
C ALA A 296 26.61 17.72 2.10
N ARG A 297 25.88 18.56 2.83
CA ARG A 297 25.60 18.34 4.27
C ARG A 297 24.85 17.03 4.56
N PHE A 298 23.94 16.61 3.69
CA PHE A 298 23.24 15.33 3.90
C PHE A 298 24.16 14.13 3.65
N GLY A 299 24.98 14.18 2.60
CA GLY A 299 25.98 13.14 2.36
C GLY A 299 27.06 13.06 3.44
N GLU A 300 27.39 14.18 4.09
CA GLU A 300 28.30 14.20 5.24
C GLU A 300 27.72 13.43 6.45
N LEU A 301 26.40 13.53 6.68
CA LEU A 301 25.72 12.74 7.72
C LEU A 301 25.70 11.26 7.39
N GLU A 302 25.45 10.89 6.14
CA GLU A 302 25.46 9.49 5.69
C GLU A 302 26.84 8.86 5.87
N ILE A 303 27.93 9.59 5.52
CA ILE A 303 29.30 9.13 5.74
C ILE A 303 29.60 8.97 7.25
N LEU A 304 29.11 9.88 8.09
CA LEU A 304 29.29 9.80 9.52
C LEU A 304 28.55 8.57 10.12
N ASP A 305 27.33 8.31 9.67
CA ASP A 305 26.54 7.14 10.09
C ASP A 305 27.22 5.81 9.75
N GLU A 306 27.96 5.76 8.63
CA GLU A 306 28.74 4.57 8.26
C GLU A 306 30.01 4.38 9.13
N GLN A 307 30.50 5.45 9.77
CA GLN A 307 31.70 5.42 10.59
C GLN A 307 31.41 5.13 12.07
N LEU A 308 30.19 5.34 12.54
CA LEU A 308 29.74 5.12 13.92
C LEU A 308 29.13 3.74 14.12
#